data_cbfce76ae9657765671bac53ffe74df7
#
_entry.id   cbfce76ae9657765671bac53ffe74df7
#
_cell.length_a   1.000
_cell.length_b   1.000
_cell.length_c   1.000
_cell.angle_alpha   90.00
_cell.angle_beta   90.00
_cell.angle_gamma   90.00
#
_symmetry.space_group_name_H-M   'P 1'
#
loop_
_entity.id
_entity.type
_entity.pdbx_description
1 polymer ?
#
loop_
_entity_poly.entity_id
_entity_poly.type
_entity_poly.pdbx_seq_one_letter_code
_entity_poly.pdbx_strand_id
1 'polypeptide(L)'
;MSNQLPYRAWLGLGGNIDDPIASMAKALRLLDTRDDTKVIAVSNVYRTPPWGKTDQAWFHNACAEIETTLEPLQLIEICLDVERSLKRVRLERWGRS
;
A
#
# COMPACT_ATOMS: atom_id res chain seq x y z
N MET A 1 25.94 -9.73 8.24
CA MET A 1 25.50 -8.33 8.05
C MET A 1 24.00 -8.29 7.93
N SER A 2 23.42 -7.29 8.53
CA SER A 2 21.99 -7.08 8.42
C SER A 2 21.65 -6.46 7.05
N ASN A 3 20.59 -6.98 6.41
CA ASN A 3 20.05 -6.38 5.19
C ASN A 3 18.85 -5.50 5.46
N GLN A 4 18.62 -5.19 6.73
CA GLN A 4 17.52 -4.32 7.13
C GLN A 4 17.77 -2.88 6.67
N LEU A 5 16.72 -2.27 6.18
CA LEU A 5 16.73 -0.85 5.86
C LEU A 5 16.37 -0.07 7.13
N PRO A 6 16.83 1.18 7.27
CA PRO A 6 16.77 1.89 8.55
C PRO A 6 15.38 2.29 9.03
N TYR A 7 14.41 2.40 8.14
CA TYR A 7 13.08 2.85 8.55
C TYR A 7 12.05 1.76 8.31
N ARG A 8 11.05 1.72 9.19
CA ARG A 8 9.91 0.81 9.05
C ARG A 8 8.64 1.63 9.02
N ALA A 9 7.73 1.25 8.15
CA ALA A 9 6.45 1.94 8.02
C ALA A 9 5.35 0.92 7.72
N TRP A 10 4.13 1.30 8.01
CA TRP A 10 2.94 0.53 7.66
C TRP A 10 2.15 1.33 6.64
N LEU A 11 1.74 0.66 5.58
CA LEU A 11 0.95 1.26 4.51
C LEU A 11 -0.45 0.66 4.53
N GLY A 12 -1.45 1.53 4.47
CA GLY A 12 -2.82 1.10 4.20
C GLY A 12 -3.05 1.08 2.70
N LEU A 13 -3.67 0.00 2.22
CA LEU A 13 -4.04 -0.14 0.83
C LEU A 13 -5.54 -0.26 0.74
N GLY A 14 -6.15 0.39 -0.24
CA GLY A 14 -7.59 0.31 -0.42
C GLY A 14 -7.99 0.48 -1.86
N GLY A 15 -9.08 -0.17 -2.24
CA GLY A 15 -9.67 -0.03 -3.56
C GLY A 15 -10.99 -0.75 -3.68
N ASN A 16 -11.80 -0.32 -4.65
CA ASN A 16 -13.08 -0.96 -4.93
C ASN A 16 -13.43 -0.95 -6.41
N ILE A 17 -12.44 -0.73 -7.28
CA ILE A 17 -12.64 -0.63 -8.72
C ILE A 17 -12.00 -1.83 -9.41
N ASP A 18 -12.74 -2.46 -10.32
CA ASP A 18 -12.30 -3.63 -11.10
C ASP A 18 -11.85 -4.78 -10.19
N ASP A 19 -10.57 -5.11 -10.19
CA ASP A 19 -10.00 -6.16 -9.35
C ASP A 19 -9.06 -5.50 -8.32
N PRO A 20 -9.60 -5.05 -7.19
CA PRO A 20 -8.79 -4.33 -6.21
C PRO A 20 -7.68 -5.18 -5.60
N ILE A 21 -7.90 -6.48 -5.44
CA ILE A 21 -6.88 -7.36 -4.89
C ILE A 21 -5.67 -7.44 -5.83
N ALA A 22 -5.92 -7.62 -7.12
CA ALA A 22 -4.85 -7.65 -8.11
C ALA A 22 -4.11 -6.31 -8.18
N SER A 23 -4.84 -5.20 -8.08
CA SER A 23 -4.23 -3.87 -8.09
C SER A 23 -3.36 -3.63 -6.86
N MET A 24 -3.83 -4.07 -5.69
CA MET A 24 -3.04 -3.95 -4.46
C MET A 24 -1.77 -4.80 -4.53
N ALA A 25 -1.87 -6.01 -5.07
CA ALA A 25 -0.69 -6.86 -5.26
C ALA A 25 0.32 -6.22 -6.20
N LYS A 26 -0.16 -5.59 -7.26
CA LYS A 26 0.71 -4.89 -8.20
C LYS A 26 1.39 -3.69 -7.55
N ALA A 27 0.66 -2.94 -6.72
CA ALA A 27 1.22 -1.82 -5.97
C ALA A 27 2.36 -2.29 -5.06
N LEU A 28 2.14 -3.38 -4.35
CA LEU A 28 3.16 -3.92 -3.45
C LEU A 28 4.39 -4.40 -4.23
N ARG A 29 4.20 -5.01 -5.40
CA ARG A 29 5.32 -5.42 -6.23
C ARG A 29 6.13 -4.22 -6.73
N LEU A 30 5.45 -3.14 -7.11
CA LEU A 30 6.15 -1.93 -7.54
C LEU A 30 7.01 -1.34 -6.43
N LEU A 31 6.54 -1.41 -5.19
CA LEU A 31 7.32 -0.96 -4.04
C LEU A 31 8.46 -1.94 -3.74
N ASP A 32 8.19 -3.22 -3.76
CA ASP A 32 9.16 -4.24 -3.37
C ASP A 32 10.32 -4.38 -4.36
N THR A 33 10.12 -4.02 -5.61
CA THR A 33 11.17 -4.08 -6.63
C THR A 33 12.15 -2.90 -6.55
N ARG A 34 11.86 -1.90 -5.73
CA ARG A 34 12.77 -0.78 -5.54
C ARG A 34 13.96 -1.21 -4.68
N ASP A 35 15.11 -0.64 -4.96
CA ASP A 35 16.31 -0.92 -4.16
C ASP A 35 16.21 -0.35 -2.75
N ASP A 36 15.41 0.68 -2.58
CA ASP A 36 15.31 1.42 -1.32
C ASP A 36 14.14 0.99 -0.45
N THR A 37 13.36 0.00 -0.85
CA THR A 37 12.15 -0.39 -0.14
C THR A 37 11.90 -1.89 -0.28
N LYS A 38 11.52 -2.51 0.84
CA LYS A 38 11.19 -3.94 0.89
C LYS A 38 9.86 -4.14 1.57
N VAL A 39 9.00 -4.96 1.00
CA VAL A 39 7.76 -5.39 1.64
C VAL A 39 8.08 -6.56 2.56
N ILE A 40 7.80 -6.37 3.85
CA ILE A 40 8.16 -7.36 4.88
C ILE A 40 7.00 -8.30 5.17
N ALA A 41 5.80 -7.75 5.26
CA ALA A 41 4.62 -8.54 5.60
C ALA A 41 3.38 -7.85 5.05
N VAL A 42 2.35 -8.64 4.77
CA VAL A 42 1.07 -8.13 4.28
C VAL A 42 -0.04 -8.79 5.10
N SER A 43 -0.99 -8.00 5.54
CA SER A 43 -2.15 -8.51 6.28
C SER A 43 -3.09 -9.26 5.35
N ASN A 44 -4.10 -9.90 5.94
CA ASN A 44 -5.23 -10.38 5.18
C ASN A 44 -5.97 -9.20 4.56
N VAL A 45 -6.70 -9.49 3.49
CA VAL A 45 -7.56 -8.48 2.87
C VAL A 45 -8.90 -8.47 3.58
N TYR A 46 -9.37 -7.30 3.95
CA TYR A 46 -10.66 -7.10 4.61
C TYR A 46 -11.58 -6.36 3.66
N ARG A 47 -12.86 -6.71 3.70
CA ARG A 47 -13.87 -6.03 2.91
C ARG A 47 -14.72 -5.15 3.81
N THR A 48 -15.01 -3.95 3.34
CA THR A 48 -15.89 -3.03 4.04
C THR A 48 -16.94 -2.48 3.09
N PRO A 49 -18.19 -2.30 3.56
CA PRO A 49 -19.23 -1.74 2.69
C PRO A 49 -18.97 -0.27 2.38
N PRO A 50 -19.48 0.20 1.24
CA PRO A 50 -19.37 1.61 0.91
C PRO A 50 -20.25 2.45 1.84
N TRP A 51 -19.75 3.63 2.20
CA TRP A 51 -20.49 4.53 3.08
C TRP A 51 -21.65 5.19 2.33
N GLY A 52 -22.86 5.04 2.87
CA GLY A 52 -24.02 5.77 2.42
C GLY A 52 -24.57 5.44 1.05
N LYS A 53 -23.96 4.49 0.33
CA LYS A 53 -24.42 4.06 -1.00
C LYS A 53 -24.35 2.55 -1.10
N THR A 54 -25.49 1.95 -1.40
CA THR A 54 -25.61 0.49 -1.47
C THR A 54 -25.30 -0.06 -2.87
N ASP A 55 -25.23 0.81 -3.88
CA ASP A 55 -24.99 0.40 -5.25
C ASP A 55 -23.52 0.41 -5.65
N GLN A 56 -22.63 0.78 -4.74
CA GLN A 56 -21.20 0.75 -4.99
C GLN A 56 -20.59 -0.58 -4.55
N ALA A 57 -19.49 -0.94 -5.20
CA ALA A 57 -18.75 -2.13 -4.81
C ALA A 57 -18.14 -1.93 -3.42
N TRP A 58 -18.01 -3.05 -2.69
CA TRP A 58 -17.35 -3.04 -1.40
C TRP A 58 -15.88 -2.72 -1.56
N PHE A 59 -15.34 -2.00 -0.58
CA PHE A 59 -13.91 -1.73 -0.53
C PHE A 59 -13.16 -2.96 -0.04
N HIS A 60 -11.98 -3.16 -0.61
CA HIS A 60 -11.02 -4.13 -0.12
C HIS A 60 -9.88 -3.35 0.49
N ASN A 61 -9.46 -3.75 1.69
CA ASN A 61 -8.45 -3.05 2.47
C ASN A 61 -7.44 -4.03 3.00
N ALA A 62 -6.18 -3.60 3.04
CA ALA A 62 -5.10 -4.38 3.62
C ALA A 62 -4.05 -3.44 4.19
N CYS A 63 -3.17 -3.98 5.01
CA CYS A 63 -2.00 -3.26 5.50
C CYS A 63 -0.75 -4.00 5.10
N ALA A 64 0.30 -3.27 4.80
CA ALA A 64 1.59 -3.85 4.52
C ALA A 64 2.64 -3.19 5.40
N GLU A 65 3.55 -4.01 5.91
CA GLU A 65 4.71 -3.54 6.64
C GLU A 65 5.88 -3.48 5.67
N ILE A 66 6.58 -2.35 5.63
CA ILE A 66 7.72 -2.17 4.75
C ILE A 66 8.94 -1.70 5.54
N GLU A 67 10.11 -1.97 4.99
CA GLU A 67 11.35 -1.35 5.41
C GLU A 67 11.86 -0.51 4.25
N THR A 68 12.44 0.66 4.55
CA THR A 68 12.85 1.60 3.51
C THR A 68 13.97 2.49 4.00
N THR A 69 14.75 3.02 3.05
CA THR A 69 15.71 4.09 3.33
C THR A 69 15.09 5.47 3.11
N LEU A 70 13.88 5.51 2.58
CA LEU A 70 13.21 6.77 2.27
C LEU A 70 12.72 7.46 3.54
N GLU A 71 12.87 8.76 3.60
CA GLU A 71 12.27 9.55 4.66
C GLU A 71 10.75 9.67 4.43
N PRO A 72 9.98 10.03 5.47
CA PRO A 72 8.52 10.02 5.36
C PRO A 72 7.95 10.79 4.16
N LEU A 73 8.47 11.98 3.88
CA LEU A 73 7.95 12.76 2.75
C LEU A 73 8.26 12.10 1.41
N GLN A 74 9.45 11.52 1.28
CA GLN A 74 9.84 10.79 0.08
C GLN A 74 8.96 9.56 -0.11
N LEU A 75 8.69 8.84 0.96
CA LEU A 75 7.83 7.66 0.91
C LEU A 75 6.41 8.03 0.47
N ILE A 76 5.88 9.13 1.00
CA ILE A 76 4.55 9.61 0.60
C ILE A 76 4.53 9.91 -0.90
N GLU A 77 5.56 10.57 -1.42
CA GLU A 77 5.64 10.88 -2.85
C GLU A 77 5.66 9.63 -3.71
N ILE A 78 6.42 8.61 -3.30
CA ILE A 78 6.47 7.34 -4.03
C ILE A 78 5.12 6.64 -4.00
N CYS A 79 4.45 6.64 -2.84
CA CYS A 79 3.11 6.06 -2.73
C CYS A 79 2.11 6.76 -3.64
N LEU A 80 2.17 8.09 -3.71
CA LEU A 80 1.30 8.86 -4.61
C LEU A 80 1.58 8.54 -6.07
N ASP A 81 2.84 8.36 -6.44
CA ASP A 81 3.20 7.98 -7.81
C ASP A 81 2.65 6.60 -8.17
N VAL A 82 2.78 5.64 -7.26
CA VAL A 82 2.22 4.30 -7.47
C VAL A 82 0.71 4.38 -7.62
N GLU A 83 0.06 5.15 -6.76
CA GLU A 83 -1.39 5.37 -6.79
C GLU A 83 -1.83 5.95 -8.13
N ARG A 84 -1.14 6.98 -8.62
CA ARG A 84 -1.44 7.59 -9.92
C ARG A 84 -1.24 6.62 -11.06
N SER A 85 -0.19 5.82 -10.97
CA SER A 85 0.15 4.84 -11.99
C SER A 85 -0.95 3.78 -12.14
N LEU A 86 -1.52 3.34 -11.03
CA LEU A 86 -2.54 2.28 -11.03
C LEU A 86 -3.96 2.82 -11.14
N LYS A 87 -4.24 3.97 -10.54
CA LYS A 87 -5.54 4.65 -10.58
C LYS A 87 -6.71 3.87 -9.98
N ARG A 88 -6.44 2.71 -9.36
CA ARG A 88 -7.48 1.81 -8.84
C ARG A 88 -7.29 1.45 -7.39
N VAL A 89 -6.23 1.93 -6.78
CA VAL A 89 -5.90 1.62 -5.41
C VAL A 89 -5.41 2.88 -4.73
N ARG A 90 -5.71 2.97 -3.45
CA ARG A 90 -5.25 4.07 -2.62
C ARG A 90 -4.23 3.53 -1.63
N LEU A 91 -3.14 4.26 -1.47
CA LEU A 91 -2.08 3.96 -0.52
C LEU A 91 -1.99 5.08 0.50
N GLU A 92 -1.99 4.72 1.77
CA GLU A 92 -1.84 5.68 2.85
C GLU A 92 -0.75 5.19 3.78
N ARG A 93 0.10 6.11 4.21
CA ARG A 93 1.12 5.78 5.17
C ARG A 93 0.57 5.89 6.58
N TRP A 94 0.71 4.81 7.33
CA TRP A 94 0.29 4.74 8.71
C TRP A 94 1.48 4.34 9.57
N GLY A 95 1.60 4.95 10.71
CA GLY A 95 2.60 4.59 11.67
C GLY A 95 4.02 4.84 11.18
N ARG A 96 4.96 4.56 12.04
CA ARG A 96 6.38 4.70 11.74
C ARG A 96 7.18 4.07 12.87
N SER A 97 8.41 3.88 12.60
CA SER A 97 9.30 3.46 13.66
C SER A 97 10.46 4.41 13.78
#